data_1e11293d155883d45ed28b00bfe34e77
#
_entry.id   1e11293d155883d45ed28b00bfe34e77
#
_cell.length_a   1.000
_cell.length_b   1.000
_cell.length_c   1.000
_cell.angle_alpha   90.00
_cell.angle_beta   90.00
_cell.angle_gamma   90.00
#
_symmetry.space_group_name_H-M   'P 1'
#
loop_
_entity.id
_entity.type
_entity.pdbx_description
1 polymer ?
#
loop_
_entity_poly.entity_id
_entity_poly.type
_entity_poly.pdbx_seq_one_letter_code
_entity_poly.pdbx_strand_id
1 'polypeptide(L)'
;MVAREAGVSISTVSKVLRAYPDVAPATRTRVREVLRRAGYPLDSDAAGNRREESELVDVVVASQSSGRAGDVLAGLADAAREPGLALVVTTVNGGEPVPRLWLERLFARGTRGVIGLDVEFTDTQRAYLAAYDIPCVAVDSGSSASETLAAVVDGTPYLPTVVSRVG
;
A
#
# COMPACT_ATOMS: atom_id res chain seq x y z
N MET A 1 -25.12 4.53 -17.95
CA MET A 1 -24.17 5.05 -18.93
C MET A 1 -22.78 4.44 -18.72
N VAL A 2 -22.13 4.65 -17.59
CA VAL A 2 -20.77 4.14 -17.29
C VAL A 2 -20.61 2.62 -17.45
N ALA A 3 -21.52 1.82 -16.89
CA ALA A 3 -21.44 0.35 -16.94
C ALA A 3 -21.45 -0.17 -18.39
N ARG A 4 -22.29 0.41 -19.23
CA ARG A 4 -22.39 0.06 -20.65
C ARG A 4 -21.15 0.46 -21.44
N GLU A 5 -20.62 1.64 -21.19
CA GLU A 5 -19.41 2.15 -21.84
C GLU A 5 -18.16 1.37 -21.42
N ALA A 6 -18.08 0.98 -20.15
CA ALA A 6 -17.01 0.15 -19.63
C ALA A 6 -17.19 -1.35 -19.97
N GLY A 7 -18.32 -1.77 -20.56
CA GLY A 7 -18.59 -3.18 -20.88
C GLY A 7 -18.67 -4.09 -19.65
N VAL A 8 -19.25 -3.60 -18.55
CA VAL A 8 -19.39 -4.32 -17.30
C VAL A 8 -20.78 -4.15 -16.70
N SER A 9 -21.10 -4.93 -15.66
CA SER A 9 -22.35 -4.76 -14.92
C SER A 9 -22.31 -3.54 -13.99
N ILE A 10 -23.49 -3.03 -13.61
CA ILE A 10 -23.62 -1.94 -12.62
C ILE A 10 -23.00 -2.34 -11.27
N SER A 11 -23.14 -3.61 -10.89
CA SER A 11 -22.53 -4.15 -9.67
C SER A 11 -20.99 -4.11 -9.74
N THR A 12 -20.40 -4.35 -10.91
CA THR A 12 -18.95 -4.23 -11.11
C THR A 12 -18.49 -2.78 -10.98
N VAL A 13 -19.23 -1.82 -11.53
CA VAL A 13 -18.93 -0.38 -11.32
C VAL A 13 -18.99 -0.02 -9.84
N SER A 14 -20.02 -0.48 -9.13
CA SER A 14 -20.15 -0.26 -7.69
C SER A 14 -19.00 -0.88 -6.89
N LYS A 15 -18.54 -2.06 -7.27
CA LYS A 15 -17.37 -2.72 -6.67
C LYS A 15 -16.09 -1.93 -6.91
N VAL A 16 -15.90 -1.38 -8.12
CA VAL A 16 -14.76 -0.51 -8.43
C VAL A 16 -14.78 0.76 -7.60
N LEU A 17 -15.93 1.43 -7.48
CA LEU A 17 -16.09 2.64 -6.66
C LEU A 17 -15.84 2.39 -5.18
N ARG A 18 -16.19 1.20 -4.69
CA ARG A 18 -15.99 0.79 -3.28
C ARG A 18 -14.66 0.08 -3.06
N ALA A 19 -13.79 0.08 -4.06
CA ALA A 19 -12.46 -0.52 -3.98
C ALA A 19 -12.43 -2.03 -3.66
N TYR A 20 -13.48 -2.78 -4.02
CA TYR A 20 -13.50 -4.23 -3.80
C TYR A 20 -12.36 -4.93 -4.55
N PRO A 21 -11.55 -5.77 -3.90
CA PRO A 21 -10.36 -6.37 -4.49
C PRO A 21 -10.64 -7.49 -5.49
N ASP A 22 -11.87 -8.00 -5.55
CA ASP A 22 -12.30 -9.09 -6.43
C ASP A 22 -12.51 -8.66 -7.89
N VAL A 23 -12.31 -7.38 -8.22
CA VAL A 23 -12.37 -6.88 -9.60
C VAL A 23 -10.99 -6.94 -10.24
N ALA A 24 -10.91 -7.62 -11.38
CA ALA A 24 -9.66 -7.72 -12.14
C ALA A 24 -9.04 -6.33 -12.43
N PRO A 25 -7.72 -6.17 -12.31
CA PRO A 25 -7.03 -4.88 -12.50
C PRO A 25 -7.38 -4.19 -13.82
N ALA A 26 -7.37 -4.92 -14.95
CA ALA A 26 -7.72 -4.38 -16.26
C ALA A 26 -9.16 -3.85 -16.32
N THR A 27 -10.10 -4.53 -15.66
CA THR A 27 -11.50 -4.10 -15.57
C THR A 27 -11.62 -2.85 -14.72
N ARG A 28 -10.88 -2.79 -13.62
CA ARG A 28 -10.81 -1.63 -12.73
C ARG A 28 -10.30 -0.39 -13.46
N THR A 29 -9.18 -0.49 -14.15
CA THR A 29 -8.61 0.60 -14.95
C THR A 29 -9.60 1.12 -15.99
N ARG A 30 -10.26 0.22 -16.73
CA ARG A 30 -11.25 0.57 -17.74
C ARG A 30 -12.47 1.31 -17.15
N VAL A 31 -13.00 0.82 -16.04
CA VAL A 31 -14.15 1.46 -15.37
C VAL A 31 -13.76 2.84 -14.83
N ARG A 32 -12.58 2.98 -14.23
CA ARG A 32 -12.08 4.26 -13.73
C ARG A 32 -11.89 5.29 -14.85
N GLU A 33 -11.35 4.87 -15.99
CA GLU A 33 -11.17 5.75 -17.14
C GLU A 33 -12.52 6.26 -17.68
N VAL A 34 -13.55 5.40 -17.75
CA VAL A 34 -14.90 5.81 -18.16
C VAL A 34 -15.52 6.77 -17.13
N LEU A 35 -15.35 6.50 -15.83
CA LEU A 35 -15.84 7.38 -14.76
C LEU A 35 -15.17 8.76 -14.85
N ARG A 36 -13.86 8.81 -15.04
CA ARG A 36 -13.09 10.06 -15.19
C ARG A 36 -13.57 10.87 -16.39
N ARG A 37 -13.74 10.23 -17.57
CA ARG A 37 -14.28 10.92 -18.76
C ARG A 37 -15.71 11.43 -18.57
N ALA A 38 -16.50 10.71 -17.78
CA ALA A 38 -17.86 11.09 -17.47
C ALA A 38 -17.97 12.16 -16.35
N GLY A 39 -16.83 12.68 -15.84
CA GLY A 39 -16.78 13.72 -14.83
C GLY A 39 -17.20 13.28 -13.42
N TYR A 40 -17.24 11.96 -13.17
CA TYR A 40 -17.48 11.47 -11.81
C TYR A 40 -16.21 11.61 -10.97
N PRO A 41 -16.30 12.26 -9.79
CA PRO A 41 -15.18 12.28 -8.86
C PRO A 41 -14.89 10.83 -8.47
N LEU A 42 -13.74 10.34 -8.90
CA LEU A 42 -13.22 9.10 -8.37
C LEU A 42 -12.62 9.44 -7.02
N ASP A 43 -12.99 8.68 -6.00
CA ASP A 43 -12.30 8.76 -4.70
C ASP A 43 -10.78 8.58 -4.85
N SER A 44 -10.31 8.10 -6.01
CA SER A 44 -8.91 8.02 -6.35
C SER A 44 -8.25 9.35 -6.68
N ASP A 45 -8.98 10.32 -7.25
CA ASP A 45 -8.41 11.66 -7.45
C ASP A 45 -8.35 12.38 -6.10
N ALA A 46 -9.36 12.19 -5.26
CA ALA A 46 -9.35 12.62 -3.87
C ALA A 46 -8.41 11.75 -2.99
N ALA A 47 -8.19 10.49 -3.32
CA ALA A 47 -7.23 9.62 -2.63
C ALA A 47 -5.79 9.87 -3.12
N GLY A 48 -5.58 10.20 -4.39
CA GLY A 48 -4.29 10.62 -4.94
C GLY A 48 -3.82 11.92 -4.31
N ASN A 49 -4.66 12.95 -4.31
CA ASN A 49 -4.37 14.22 -3.64
C ASN A 49 -4.22 14.03 -2.12
N ARG A 50 -5.09 13.24 -1.48
CA ARG A 50 -4.96 12.90 -0.06
C ARG A 50 -3.69 12.14 0.25
N ARG A 51 -3.20 11.31 -0.67
CA ARG A 51 -1.96 10.56 -0.51
C ARG A 51 -0.74 11.46 -0.59
N GLU A 52 -0.68 12.37 -1.55
CA GLU A 52 0.42 13.35 -1.68
C GLU A 52 0.47 14.31 -0.50
N GLU A 53 -0.69 14.65 0.07
CA GLU A 53 -0.84 15.46 1.27
C GLU A 53 -0.82 14.61 2.56
N SER A 54 -0.86 13.27 2.46
CA SER A 54 -0.89 12.40 3.63
C SER A 54 0.46 12.35 4.31
N GLU A 55 0.44 12.55 5.61
CA GLU A 55 1.59 12.38 6.50
C GLU A 55 1.70 10.95 7.03
N LEU A 56 0.84 10.01 6.58
CA LEU A 56 0.75 8.66 7.14
C LEU A 56 1.52 7.65 6.27
N VAL A 57 2.36 6.85 6.91
CA VAL A 57 3.01 5.66 6.34
C VAL A 57 2.62 4.47 7.20
N ASP A 58 2.05 3.44 6.57
CA ASP A 58 1.69 2.20 7.26
C ASP A 58 2.88 1.24 7.31
N VAL A 59 3.18 0.73 8.50
CA VAL A 59 4.22 -0.28 8.72
C VAL A 59 3.56 -1.55 9.25
N VAL A 60 3.67 -2.64 8.52
CA VAL A 60 3.19 -3.97 8.94
C VAL A 60 4.38 -4.78 9.43
N VAL A 61 4.27 -5.29 10.64
CA VAL A 61 5.36 -6.03 11.30
C VAL A 61 4.88 -7.42 11.69
N ALA A 62 5.66 -8.44 11.39
CA ALA A 62 5.38 -9.77 11.88
C ALA A 62 5.58 -9.83 13.41
N SER A 63 4.61 -10.39 14.14
CA SER A 63 4.66 -10.49 15.62
C SER A 63 5.84 -11.34 16.13
N GLN A 64 6.41 -12.19 15.27
CA GLN A 64 7.58 -13.02 15.57
C GLN A 64 8.88 -12.42 15.01
N SER A 65 8.84 -11.15 14.55
CA SER A 65 10.05 -10.46 14.11
C SER A 65 11.10 -10.45 15.22
N SER A 66 12.36 -10.59 14.82
CA SER A 66 13.51 -10.58 15.72
C SER A 66 13.58 -9.27 16.54
N GLY A 67 14.31 -9.25 17.64
CA GLY A 67 14.51 -8.03 18.45
C GLY A 67 14.99 -6.82 17.65
N ARG A 68 15.57 -7.03 16.47
CA ARG A 68 15.98 -5.97 15.53
C ARG A 68 14.82 -5.23 14.87
N ALA A 69 13.61 -5.80 14.86
CA ALA A 69 12.44 -5.10 14.32
C ALA A 69 12.15 -3.81 15.08
N GLY A 70 12.40 -3.81 16.41
CA GLY A 70 12.31 -2.62 17.24
C GLY A 70 13.28 -1.52 16.82
N ASP A 71 14.53 -1.89 16.51
CA ASP A 71 15.56 -0.95 16.06
C ASP A 71 15.21 -0.35 14.69
N VAL A 72 14.68 -1.16 13.78
CA VAL A 72 14.23 -0.67 12.46
C VAL A 72 13.04 0.25 12.61
N LEU A 73 12.07 -0.09 13.46
CA LEU A 73 10.92 0.80 13.74
C LEU A 73 11.36 2.12 14.36
N ALA A 74 12.31 2.09 15.29
CA ALA A 74 12.88 3.31 15.86
C ALA A 74 13.58 4.15 14.78
N GLY A 75 14.38 3.53 13.91
CA GLY A 75 15.03 4.18 12.79
C GLY A 75 14.04 4.77 11.78
N LEU A 76 12.94 4.06 11.49
CA LEU A 76 11.87 4.58 10.63
C LEU A 76 11.18 5.79 11.27
N ALA A 77 10.91 5.74 12.58
CA ALA A 77 10.31 6.84 13.30
C ALA A 77 11.21 8.08 13.33
N ASP A 78 12.53 7.89 13.48
CA ASP A 78 13.49 8.97 13.43
C ASP A 78 13.60 9.58 12.02
N ALA A 79 13.67 8.75 10.99
CA ALA A 79 13.70 9.19 9.59
C ALA A 79 12.40 9.89 9.16
N ALA A 80 11.27 9.52 9.75
CA ALA A 80 9.96 10.10 9.46
C ALA A 80 9.76 11.51 10.03
N ARG A 81 10.56 11.92 11.02
CA ARG A 81 10.40 13.22 11.71
C ARG A 81 10.65 14.43 10.80
N GLU A 82 11.73 14.40 10.02
CA GLU A 82 12.11 15.54 9.20
C GLU A 82 11.07 15.83 8.10
N PRO A 83 10.58 14.82 7.35
CA PRO A 83 9.49 15.02 6.41
C PRO A 83 8.10 15.19 7.07
N GLY A 84 8.00 15.16 8.40
CA GLY A 84 6.72 15.34 9.09
C GLY A 84 5.76 14.16 8.97
N LEU A 85 6.29 12.95 8.75
CA LEU A 85 5.48 11.73 8.56
C LEU A 85 5.15 11.05 9.89
N ALA A 86 3.96 10.47 9.97
CA ALA A 86 3.53 9.64 11.09
C ALA A 86 3.45 8.17 10.66
N LEU A 87 3.94 7.27 11.52
CA LEU A 87 3.90 5.83 11.29
C LEU A 87 2.67 5.21 11.95
N VAL A 88 1.93 4.42 11.18
CA VAL A 88 0.84 3.57 11.69
C VAL A 88 1.34 2.13 11.71
N VAL A 89 1.66 1.62 12.89
CA VAL A 89 2.21 0.27 13.04
C VAL A 89 1.09 -0.74 13.26
N THR A 90 1.08 -1.78 12.44
CA THR A 90 0.17 -2.92 12.56
C THR A 90 0.98 -4.19 12.72
N THR A 91 0.67 -4.98 13.73
CA THR A 91 1.28 -6.29 13.93
C THR A 91 0.42 -7.39 13.31
N VAL A 92 1.04 -8.35 12.64
CA VAL A 92 0.39 -9.53 12.08
C VAL A 92 1.08 -10.79 12.57
N ASN A 93 0.36 -11.90 12.64
CA ASN A 93 1.00 -13.17 12.97
C ASN A 93 1.96 -13.59 11.84
N GLY A 94 3.15 -14.03 12.20
CA GLY A 94 4.14 -14.45 11.22
C GLY A 94 3.62 -15.64 10.37
N GLY A 95 3.79 -15.52 9.05
CA GLY A 95 3.34 -16.51 8.09
C GLY A 95 1.87 -16.40 7.66
N GLU A 96 1.09 -15.52 8.28
CA GLU A 96 -0.28 -15.25 7.83
C GLU A 96 -0.30 -14.04 6.87
N PRO A 97 -1.12 -14.08 5.82
CA PRO A 97 -1.29 -12.93 4.94
C PRO A 97 -1.95 -11.78 5.69
N VAL A 98 -1.58 -10.56 5.36
CA VAL A 98 -2.20 -9.36 5.94
C VAL A 98 -3.71 -9.39 5.69
N PRO A 99 -4.55 -9.18 6.73
CA PRO A 99 -5.99 -9.28 6.60
C PRO A 99 -6.57 -8.29 5.59
N ARG A 100 -7.59 -8.72 4.83
CA ARG A 100 -8.29 -7.84 3.87
C ARG A 100 -8.83 -6.56 4.51
N LEU A 101 -9.36 -6.66 5.71
CA LEU A 101 -9.88 -5.51 6.46
C LEU A 101 -8.80 -4.45 6.72
N TRP A 102 -7.55 -4.86 6.86
CA TRP A 102 -6.43 -3.94 6.99
C TRP A 102 -6.25 -3.12 5.71
N LEU A 103 -6.30 -3.75 4.53
CA LEU A 103 -6.23 -3.05 3.24
C LEU A 103 -7.34 -2.02 3.06
N GLU A 104 -8.57 -2.36 3.47
CA GLU A 104 -9.71 -1.45 3.42
C GLU A 104 -9.49 -0.23 4.34
N ARG A 105 -9.00 -0.45 5.55
CA ARG A 105 -8.68 0.61 6.51
C ARG A 105 -7.52 1.50 6.06
N LEU A 106 -6.49 0.90 5.52
CA LEU A 106 -5.34 1.59 4.95
C LEU A 106 -5.78 2.56 3.86
N PHE A 107 -6.63 2.10 2.95
CA PHE A 107 -7.18 2.92 1.89
C PHE A 107 -8.06 4.08 2.42
N ALA A 108 -8.91 3.79 3.40
CA ALA A 108 -9.77 4.80 4.02
C ALA A 108 -8.99 5.90 4.74
N ARG A 109 -7.79 5.58 5.29
CA ARG A 109 -6.91 6.57 5.92
C ARG A 109 -6.16 7.45 4.91
N GLY A 110 -6.05 7.01 3.67
CA GLY A 110 -5.26 7.71 2.67
C GLY A 110 -3.76 7.62 2.94
N THR A 111 -3.25 6.41 3.19
CA THR A 111 -1.81 6.22 3.44
C THR A 111 -0.97 6.63 2.25
N ARG A 112 0.20 7.19 2.51
CA ARG A 112 1.19 7.55 1.50
C ARG A 112 1.91 6.33 0.94
N GLY A 113 2.11 5.30 1.77
CA GLY A 113 2.72 4.06 1.35
C GLY A 113 2.78 3.02 2.45
N VAL A 114 3.27 1.84 2.12
CA VAL A 114 3.28 0.67 2.99
C VAL A 114 4.67 0.06 3.08
N ILE A 115 5.11 -0.22 4.28
CA ILE A 115 6.34 -0.95 4.58
C ILE A 115 5.96 -2.27 5.26
N GLY A 116 6.38 -3.40 4.70
CA GLY A 116 6.32 -4.71 5.36
C GLY A 116 7.68 -5.02 5.99
N LEU A 117 7.74 -5.14 7.30
CA LEU A 117 8.93 -5.53 8.04
C LEU A 117 8.84 -7.00 8.44
N ASP A 118 9.69 -7.82 7.85
CA ASP A 118 9.63 -9.30 7.93
C ASP A 118 8.24 -9.86 7.52
N VAL A 119 7.55 -9.15 6.63
CA VAL A 119 6.23 -9.52 6.10
C VAL A 119 6.28 -9.52 4.58
N GLU A 120 5.84 -10.61 3.98
CA GLU A 120 5.65 -10.70 2.54
C GLU A 120 4.21 -10.40 2.15
N PHE A 121 4.04 -9.54 1.15
CA PHE A 121 2.73 -9.28 0.56
C PHE A 121 2.47 -10.27 -0.58
N THR A 122 1.29 -10.85 -0.61
CA THR A 122 0.85 -11.70 -1.72
C THR A 122 0.75 -10.89 -3.01
N ASP A 123 0.81 -11.57 -4.17
CA ASP A 123 0.65 -10.92 -5.47
C ASP A 123 -0.69 -10.18 -5.59
N THR A 124 -1.75 -10.73 -4.97
CA THR A 124 -3.06 -10.07 -4.91
C THR A 124 -3.01 -8.77 -4.10
N GLN A 125 -2.29 -8.76 -2.98
CA GLN A 125 -2.11 -7.56 -2.15
C GLN A 125 -1.27 -6.51 -2.87
N ARG A 126 -0.17 -6.92 -3.50
CA ARG A 126 0.67 -6.02 -4.32
C ARG A 126 -0.13 -5.42 -5.48
N ALA A 127 -0.89 -6.24 -6.21
CA ALA A 127 -1.74 -5.78 -7.29
C ALA A 127 -2.83 -4.82 -6.80
N TYR A 128 -3.38 -5.07 -5.61
CA TYR A 128 -4.36 -4.18 -4.99
C TYR A 128 -3.72 -2.81 -4.65
N LEU A 129 -2.59 -2.80 -3.97
CA LEU A 129 -1.86 -1.57 -3.62
C LEU A 129 -1.48 -0.79 -4.88
N ALA A 130 -0.92 -1.48 -5.89
CA ALA A 130 -0.56 -0.89 -7.17
C ALA A 130 -1.77 -0.31 -7.93
N ALA A 131 -2.95 -0.95 -7.84
CA ALA A 131 -4.18 -0.45 -8.48
C ALA A 131 -4.66 0.90 -7.89
N TYR A 132 -4.17 1.23 -6.70
CA TYR A 132 -4.43 2.51 -6.02
C TYR A 132 -3.20 3.40 -5.94
N ASP A 133 -2.16 3.09 -6.71
CA ASP A 133 -0.89 3.81 -6.73
C ASP A 133 -0.24 3.94 -5.34
N ILE A 134 -0.46 2.97 -4.43
CA ILE A 134 0.14 2.95 -3.11
C ILE A 134 1.48 2.21 -3.19
N PRO A 135 2.62 2.90 -3.00
CA PRO A 135 3.93 2.27 -2.95
C PRO A 135 3.99 1.24 -1.82
N CYS A 136 4.61 0.10 -2.10
CA CYS A 136 4.73 -0.98 -1.13
C CYS A 136 6.14 -1.58 -1.21
N VAL A 137 6.80 -1.63 -0.07
CA VAL A 137 8.15 -2.19 0.08
C VAL A 137 8.14 -3.25 1.17
N ALA A 138 8.70 -4.42 0.89
CA ALA A 138 8.95 -5.44 1.90
C ALA A 138 10.46 -5.44 2.22
N VAL A 139 10.79 -5.35 3.49
CA VAL A 139 12.16 -5.28 4.00
C VAL A 139 12.36 -6.27 5.14
N ASP A 140 13.59 -6.65 5.36
CA ASP A 140 13.98 -7.41 6.54
C ASP A 140 14.52 -6.49 7.65
N SER A 141 14.75 -7.06 8.81
CA SER A 141 15.27 -6.36 9.98
C SER A 141 16.74 -5.92 9.86
N GLY A 142 17.37 -6.12 8.71
CA GLY A 142 18.73 -5.64 8.38
C GLY A 142 18.72 -4.41 7.44
N SER A 143 17.56 -4.01 6.97
CA SER A 143 17.42 -2.94 5.98
C SER A 143 17.62 -1.54 6.57
N SER A 144 18.11 -0.61 5.74
CA SER A 144 18.24 0.80 6.13
C SER A 144 16.87 1.47 6.23
N ALA A 145 16.58 2.04 7.40
CA ALA A 145 15.32 2.74 7.65
C ALA A 145 15.12 3.95 6.72
N SER A 146 16.17 4.75 6.52
CA SER A 146 16.11 5.94 5.67
C SER A 146 15.88 5.60 4.20
N GLU A 147 16.57 4.58 3.67
CA GLU A 147 16.38 4.14 2.29
C GLU A 147 15.00 3.52 2.09
N THR A 148 14.52 2.75 3.07
CA THR A 148 13.19 2.14 3.06
C THR A 148 12.10 3.22 3.02
N LEU A 149 12.23 4.24 3.86
CA LEU A 149 11.27 5.33 3.91
C LEU A 149 11.30 6.14 2.59
N ALA A 150 12.48 6.48 2.08
CA ALA A 150 12.63 7.17 0.80
C ALA A 150 12.00 6.39 -0.37
N ALA A 151 12.20 5.08 -0.42
CA ALA A 151 11.61 4.23 -1.45
C ALA A 151 10.07 4.29 -1.45
N VAL A 152 9.46 4.36 -0.28
CA VAL A 152 8.00 4.42 -0.13
C VAL A 152 7.46 5.83 -0.39
N VAL A 153 8.17 6.87 0.07
CA VAL A 153 7.70 8.26 -0.01
C VAL A 153 7.91 8.86 -1.38
N ASP A 154 9.09 8.61 -1.96
CA ASP A 154 9.53 9.23 -3.21
C ASP A 154 9.27 8.33 -4.44
N GLY A 155 8.81 7.10 -4.21
CA GLY A 155 8.60 6.10 -5.27
C GLY A 155 9.94 5.65 -5.91
N THR A 156 11.05 5.81 -5.21
CA THR A 156 12.37 5.38 -5.68
C THR A 156 12.40 3.84 -5.75
N PRO A 157 12.96 3.23 -6.80
CA PRO A 157 13.09 1.79 -6.86
C PRO A 157 13.94 1.29 -5.66
N TYR A 158 13.31 0.60 -4.74
CA TYR A 158 14.03 -0.08 -3.66
C TYR A 158 14.51 -1.42 -4.19
N LEU A 159 15.82 -1.56 -4.32
CA LEU A 159 16.47 -2.84 -4.54
C LEU A 159 16.83 -3.41 -3.16
N PRO A 160 16.05 -4.36 -2.62
CA PRO A 160 16.43 -5.01 -1.36
C PRO A 160 17.80 -5.64 -1.57
N THR A 161 18.71 -5.36 -0.68
CA THR A 161 19.96 -6.12 -0.60
C THR A 161 19.56 -7.54 -0.25
N VAL A 162 19.55 -8.43 -1.24
CA VAL A 162 19.34 -9.86 -1.02
C VAL A 162 20.51 -10.35 -0.18
N VAL A 163 20.33 -10.37 1.12
CA VAL A 163 21.24 -11.13 1.97
C VAL A 163 20.93 -12.59 1.69
N SER A 164 21.73 -13.19 0.80
CA SER A 164 21.76 -14.64 0.61
C SER A 164 21.89 -15.29 1.99
N ARG A 165 20.87 -15.99 2.43
CA ARG A 165 21.01 -16.95 3.51
C ARG A 165 22.00 -18.01 3.01
N VAL A 166 23.26 -17.87 3.39
CA VAL A 166 24.19 -18.99 3.38
C VAL A 166 23.69 -19.93 4.48
N GLY A 167 23.37 -21.15 4.07
CA GLY A 167 22.77 -22.24 4.85
C GLY A 167 23.54 -22.69 6.09
#